data_cab9dd6117a8a3004738042f1f801801
#
_entry.id   cab9dd6117a8a3004738042f1f801801
#
_cell.length_a   1.000
_cell.length_b   1.000
_cell.length_c   1.000
_cell.angle_alpha   90.00
_cell.angle_beta   90.00
_cell.angle_gamma   90.00
#
_symmetry.space_group_name_H-M   'P 1'
#
loop_
_entity.id
_entity.type
_entity.pdbx_description
1 polymer ?
#
loop_
_entity_poly.entity_id
_entity_poly.type
_entity_poly.pdbx_seq_one_letter_code
_entity_poly.pdbx_strand_id
1 'polypeptide(L)'
;MKLQNKPHTVRDIIVVGFALFAMFFGAGNVIFPPYLGVEAGPEWLGGFSAYFIADIGLAMCAVFALLRVGSSEAVTARLGKVPAAILMSALILCIGPMVAIPRTAATTFEMAIVPNISGVSSVVFSIIFFAIILFLCIRQSAVVDIVGAVLTPLLLIGLAVIIIKGVATPLGEIALTPNADNVILGGIKAGYQTMDALAALPFGIIILQSAASKGYTTNGQKFKIVSGSAILAGVLLLGVYMGLCYLGATVSTQYGLEIGRAELVMAIVEALLGKAGMIIFGVVVGLACVTTAIGLTSSAAAYFTELCSEKVPYKAFVIVICVFSAVASNLGLDRIVSIAAPVLDIVYPPALVVIFISLIIPKANDYVSRGAALGAVGASILCAFKVPAMENLPLYDMGLYWILPAVVFGLLAFGLAAVVKPKKKSEAEAKI
;
A
#
# COMPACT_ATOMS: atom_id res chain seq x y z
N MET A 1 -19.48 17.42 -27.88
CA MET A 1 -19.82 18.42 -26.86
C MET A 1 -20.16 17.69 -25.55
N LYS A 2 -19.18 17.43 -24.66
CA LYS A 2 -19.43 16.77 -23.38
C LYS A 2 -20.10 17.80 -22.47
N LEU A 3 -21.30 17.49 -22.01
CA LEU A 3 -22.01 18.25 -20.97
C LEU A 3 -21.05 18.40 -19.78
N GLN A 4 -20.56 19.63 -19.54
CA GLN A 4 -19.83 19.96 -18.31
C GLN A 4 -20.81 19.81 -17.16
N ASN A 5 -20.75 18.69 -16.47
CA ASN A 5 -21.46 18.51 -15.19
C ASN A 5 -20.98 19.60 -14.24
N LYS A 6 -21.91 20.40 -13.72
CA LYS A 6 -21.60 21.38 -12.65
C LYS A 6 -21.00 20.61 -11.47
N PRO A 7 -19.87 21.08 -10.91
CA PRO A 7 -19.21 20.38 -9.81
C PRO A 7 -20.13 20.32 -8.58
N HIS A 8 -20.42 19.10 -8.13
CA HIS A 8 -21.18 18.82 -6.92
C HIS A 8 -20.21 18.39 -5.80
N THR A 9 -19.56 19.33 -5.15
CA THR A 9 -18.41 19.13 -4.25
C THR A 9 -18.58 17.99 -3.24
N VAL A 10 -19.72 17.91 -2.54
CA VAL A 10 -19.94 16.84 -1.54
C VAL A 10 -20.10 15.46 -2.19
N ARG A 11 -20.91 15.38 -3.26
CA ARG A 11 -21.10 14.13 -4.00
C ARG A 11 -19.78 13.63 -4.60
N ASP A 12 -18.98 14.54 -5.13
CA ASP A 12 -17.71 14.20 -5.78
C ASP A 12 -16.67 13.76 -4.74
N ILE A 13 -16.64 14.37 -3.55
CA ILE A 13 -15.81 13.90 -2.42
C ILE A 13 -16.20 12.47 -2.02
N ILE A 14 -17.49 12.16 -1.94
CA ILE A 14 -17.95 10.82 -1.61
C ILE A 14 -17.53 9.81 -2.68
N VAL A 15 -17.79 10.11 -3.96
CA VAL A 15 -17.48 9.19 -5.06
C VAL A 15 -15.96 8.95 -5.18
N VAL A 16 -15.16 10.01 -5.09
CA VAL A 16 -13.70 9.90 -5.15
C VAL A 16 -13.15 9.27 -3.87
N GLY A 17 -13.78 9.52 -2.71
CA GLY A 17 -13.41 8.90 -1.44
C GLY A 17 -13.65 7.39 -1.43
N PHE A 18 -14.78 6.92 -1.97
CA PHE A 18 -15.02 5.48 -2.15
C PHE A 18 -14.06 4.85 -3.17
N ALA A 19 -13.73 5.57 -4.24
CA ALA A 19 -12.73 5.10 -5.19
C ALA A 19 -11.35 4.97 -4.53
N LEU A 20 -10.94 5.96 -3.71
CA LEU A 20 -9.71 5.90 -2.91
C LEU A 20 -9.73 4.75 -1.91
N PHE A 21 -10.83 4.57 -1.18
CA PHE A 21 -10.99 3.42 -0.29
C PHE A 21 -10.76 2.11 -1.04
N ALA A 22 -11.39 1.93 -2.21
CA ALA A 22 -11.26 0.73 -3.03
C ALA A 22 -9.84 0.52 -3.55
N MET A 23 -9.11 1.60 -3.84
CA MET A 23 -7.73 1.52 -4.33
C MET A 23 -6.76 1.10 -3.23
N PHE A 24 -6.96 1.59 -2.00
CA PHE A 24 -6.15 1.20 -0.86
C PHE A 24 -6.59 -0.13 -0.24
N PHE A 25 -7.87 -0.48 -0.28
CA PHE A 25 -8.37 -1.72 0.30
C PHE A 25 -8.05 -2.91 -0.60
N GLY A 26 -6.91 -3.52 -0.40
CA GLY A 26 -6.44 -4.69 -1.14
C GLY A 26 -6.42 -5.98 -0.30
N ALA A 27 -5.85 -7.04 -0.89
CA ALA A 27 -5.72 -8.35 -0.24
C ALA A 27 -5.02 -8.30 1.13
N GLY A 28 -3.98 -7.46 1.27
CA GLY A 28 -3.25 -7.30 2.53
C GLY A 28 -4.10 -6.72 3.65
N ASN A 29 -4.94 -5.75 3.31
CA ASN A 29 -5.72 -4.98 4.26
C ASN A 29 -6.86 -5.79 4.92
N VAL A 30 -7.20 -6.94 4.34
CA VAL A 30 -8.14 -7.90 4.92
C VAL A 30 -7.45 -8.80 5.94
N ILE A 31 -6.19 -9.17 5.72
CA ILE A 31 -5.51 -10.23 6.47
C ILE A 31 -4.61 -9.72 7.60
N PHE A 32 -3.98 -8.55 7.45
CA PHE A 32 -3.04 -8.05 8.46
C PHE A 32 -3.72 -7.56 9.74
N PRO A 33 -4.82 -6.78 9.71
CA PRO A 33 -5.44 -6.31 10.94
C PRO A 33 -5.94 -7.42 11.86
N PRO A 34 -6.66 -8.47 11.40
CA PRO A 34 -7.07 -9.57 12.28
C PRO A 34 -5.88 -10.34 12.85
N TYR A 35 -4.85 -10.58 12.04
CA TYR A 35 -3.66 -11.29 12.49
C TYR A 35 -2.90 -10.49 13.55
N LEU A 36 -2.77 -9.17 13.36
CA LEU A 36 -2.22 -8.26 14.37
C LEU A 36 -3.04 -8.28 15.67
N GLY A 37 -4.35 -8.43 15.57
CA GLY A 37 -5.21 -8.60 16.76
C GLY A 37 -4.85 -9.84 17.57
N VAL A 38 -4.57 -10.97 16.90
CA VAL A 38 -4.09 -12.19 17.56
C VAL A 38 -2.69 -11.99 18.14
N GLU A 39 -1.76 -11.37 17.41
CA GLU A 39 -0.40 -11.06 17.90
C GLU A 39 -0.42 -10.19 19.15
N ALA A 40 -1.24 -9.15 19.13
CA ALA A 40 -1.26 -8.11 20.16
C ALA A 40 -2.11 -8.47 21.39
N GLY A 41 -3.10 -9.34 21.24
CA GLY A 41 -3.98 -9.74 22.37
C GLY A 41 -4.54 -8.51 23.12
N PRO A 42 -4.22 -8.34 24.42
CA PRO A 42 -4.73 -7.22 25.23
C PRO A 42 -4.20 -5.86 24.79
N GLU A 43 -3.07 -5.82 24.10
CA GLU A 43 -2.43 -4.60 23.59
C GLU A 43 -2.86 -4.26 22.15
N TRP A 44 -3.95 -4.87 21.64
CA TRP A 44 -4.40 -4.72 20.26
C TRP A 44 -4.58 -3.26 19.82
N LEU A 45 -5.01 -2.37 20.72
CA LEU A 45 -5.19 -0.95 20.40
C LEU A 45 -3.84 -0.25 20.18
N GLY A 46 -2.80 -0.61 20.94
CA GLY A 46 -1.43 -0.12 20.75
C GLY A 46 -0.84 -0.59 19.42
N GLY A 47 -0.93 -1.90 19.15
CA GLY A 47 -0.52 -2.51 17.89
C GLY A 47 -1.26 -1.93 16.70
N PHE A 48 -2.58 -1.77 16.81
CA PHE A 48 -3.40 -1.15 15.78
C PHE A 48 -3.03 0.31 15.53
N SER A 49 -2.72 1.09 16.58
CA SER A 49 -2.31 2.49 16.42
C SER A 49 -1.02 2.60 15.63
N ALA A 50 -0.04 1.74 15.92
CA ALA A 50 1.21 1.65 15.18
C ALA A 50 0.99 1.23 13.72
N TYR A 51 0.13 0.22 13.51
CA TYR A 51 -0.30 -0.23 12.18
C TYR A 51 -0.95 0.91 11.38
N PHE A 52 -1.94 1.59 11.97
CA PHE A 52 -2.68 2.66 11.30
C PHE A 52 -1.78 3.81 10.86
N ILE A 53 -0.82 4.20 11.70
CA ILE A 53 0.15 5.25 11.37
C ILE A 53 1.05 4.78 10.23
N ALA A 54 1.56 3.55 10.29
CA ALA A 54 2.50 3.00 9.30
C ALA A 54 1.84 2.62 7.96
N ASP A 55 0.55 2.41 7.93
CA ASP A 55 -0.25 2.11 6.74
C ASP A 55 -0.92 3.40 6.21
N ILE A 56 -2.12 3.69 6.71
CA ILE A 56 -2.96 4.79 6.20
C ILE A 56 -2.34 6.16 6.48
N GLY A 57 -1.72 6.34 7.66
CA GLY A 57 -1.04 7.60 8.00
C GLY A 57 0.02 7.97 6.98
N LEU A 58 0.90 7.01 6.62
CA LEU A 58 1.93 7.20 5.62
C LEU A 58 1.36 7.32 4.19
N ALA A 59 0.32 6.55 3.86
CA ALA A 59 -0.37 6.67 2.58
C ALA A 59 -1.00 8.07 2.39
N MET A 60 -1.63 8.61 3.44
CA MET A 60 -2.17 9.97 3.43
C MET A 60 -1.05 11.01 3.28
N CYS A 61 0.08 10.86 3.98
CA CYS A 61 1.25 11.72 3.79
C CYS A 61 1.72 11.73 2.33
N ALA A 62 1.73 10.57 1.67
CA ALA A 62 2.11 10.46 0.26
C ALA A 62 1.11 11.17 -0.66
N VAL A 63 -0.20 11.01 -0.43
CA VAL A 63 -1.24 11.74 -1.18
C VAL A 63 -1.11 13.26 -1.00
N PHE A 64 -0.90 13.74 0.23
CA PHE A 64 -0.72 15.17 0.50
C PHE A 64 0.60 15.72 -0.08
N ALA A 65 1.69 14.94 -0.05
CA ALA A 65 2.94 15.29 -0.71
C ALA A 65 2.72 15.47 -2.22
N LEU A 66 2.01 14.54 -2.84
CA LEU A 66 1.64 14.61 -4.25
C LEU A 66 0.80 15.84 -4.58
N LEU A 67 -0.21 16.15 -3.77
CA LEU A 67 -1.03 17.37 -3.92
C LEU A 67 -0.19 18.65 -3.84
N ARG A 68 0.85 18.64 -3.01
CA ARG A 68 1.71 19.81 -2.80
C ARG A 68 2.71 20.03 -3.91
N VAL A 69 3.20 18.95 -4.53
CA VAL A 69 4.26 19.00 -5.57
C VAL A 69 3.68 18.87 -6.97
N GLY A 70 2.52 18.24 -7.12
CA GLY A 70 1.73 18.17 -8.36
C GLY A 70 1.85 16.87 -9.15
N SER A 71 2.92 16.07 -8.98
CA SER A 71 3.06 14.75 -9.63
C SER A 71 3.98 13.81 -8.86
N SER A 72 3.88 12.51 -9.09
CA SER A 72 4.75 11.50 -8.48
C SER A 72 6.20 11.61 -8.99
N GLU A 73 6.38 11.95 -10.26
CA GLU A 73 7.68 12.21 -10.85
C GLU A 73 8.36 13.40 -10.15
N ALA A 74 7.61 14.45 -9.82
CA ALA A 74 8.15 15.61 -9.11
C ALA A 74 8.55 15.28 -7.66
N VAL A 75 7.88 14.33 -6.99
CA VAL A 75 8.27 13.82 -5.67
C VAL A 75 9.65 13.15 -5.75
N THR A 76 9.86 12.28 -6.72
CA THR A 76 11.09 11.46 -6.85
C THR A 76 12.20 12.16 -7.62
N ALA A 77 11.90 13.10 -8.53
CA ALA A 77 12.88 13.80 -9.37
C ALA A 77 14.00 14.49 -8.58
N ARG A 78 13.73 14.86 -7.33
CA ARG A 78 14.70 15.46 -6.39
C ARG A 78 15.90 14.56 -6.11
N LEU A 79 15.76 13.25 -6.27
CA LEU A 79 16.87 12.30 -6.14
C LEU A 79 17.82 12.36 -7.33
N GLY A 80 17.40 12.93 -8.46
CA GLY A 80 18.09 12.88 -9.76
C GLY A 80 17.59 11.73 -10.61
N LYS A 81 17.87 11.76 -11.92
CA LYS A 81 17.29 10.83 -12.90
C LYS A 81 17.47 9.35 -12.57
N VAL A 82 18.71 8.92 -12.28
CA VAL A 82 19.02 7.50 -12.05
C VAL A 82 18.48 7.01 -10.70
N PRO A 83 18.75 7.65 -9.53
CA PRO A 83 18.19 7.21 -8.26
C PRO A 83 16.66 7.25 -8.22
N ALA A 84 16.03 8.24 -8.88
CA ALA A 84 14.58 8.30 -9.00
C ALA A 84 14.02 7.11 -9.77
N ALA A 85 14.62 6.76 -10.92
CA ALA A 85 14.21 5.60 -11.70
C ALA A 85 14.42 4.28 -10.93
N ILE A 86 15.53 4.14 -10.20
CA ILE A 86 15.79 2.96 -9.36
C ILE A 86 14.72 2.84 -8.27
N LEU A 87 14.45 3.90 -7.52
CA LEU A 87 13.46 3.90 -6.45
C LEU A 87 12.06 3.60 -7.01
N MET A 88 11.63 4.30 -8.06
CA MET A 88 10.32 4.06 -8.67
C MET A 88 10.19 2.63 -9.23
N SER A 89 11.24 2.09 -9.86
CA SER A 89 11.24 0.71 -10.33
C SER A 89 11.14 -0.29 -9.17
N ALA A 90 11.85 -0.06 -8.06
CA ALA A 90 11.74 -0.88 -6.86
C ALA A 90 10.33 -0.84 -6.26
N LEU A 91 9.73 0.36 -6.16
CA LEU A 91 8.35 0.54 -5.71
C LEU A 91 7.37 -0.24 -6.60
N ILE A 92 7.44 -0.04 -7.90
CA ILE A 92 6.54 -0.69 -8.88
C ILE A 92 6.75 -2.21 -8.90
N LEU A 93 7.95 -2.70 -8.72
CA LEU A 93 8.21 -4.14 -8.59
C LEU A 93 7.58 -4.71 -7.31
N CYS A 94 7.68 -4.01 -6.17
CA CYS A 94 7.09 -4.46 -4.90
C CYS A 94 5.55 -4.47 -4.97
N ILE A 95 4.93 -3.35 -5.36
CA ILE A 95 3.46 -3.28 -5.50
C ILE A 95 2.93 -4.05 -6.71
N GLY A 96 3.81 -4.48 -7.60
CA GLY A 96 3.51 -5.22 -8.82
C GLY A 96 3.87 -6.71 -8.70
N PRO A 97 4.72 -7.20 -9.62
CA PRO A 97 4.92 -8.62 -9.83
C PRO A 97 5.60 -9.36 -8.67
N MET A 98 6.42 -8.69 -7.85
CA MET A 98 7.18 -9.39 -6.82
C MET A 98 6.33 -9.76 -5.61
N VAL A 99 5.38 -8.89 -5.20
CA VAL A 99 4.65 -9.09 -3.94
C VAL A 99 3.14 -8.95 -4.12
N ALA A 100 2.62 -7.76 -4.47
CA ALA A 100 1.19 -7.52 -4.35
C ALA A 100 0.35 -8.32 -5.36
N ILE A 101 0.78 -8.41 -6.63
CA ILE A 101 0.02 -9.15 -7.65
C ILE A 101 -0.02 -10.67 -7.33
N PRO A 102 1.10 -11.37 -7.04
CA PRO A 102 1.04 -12.78 -6.63
C PRO A 102 0.19 -12.99 -5.36
N ARG A 103 0.28 -12.06 -4.41
CA ARG A 103 -0.49 -12.10 -3.16
C ARG A 103 -1.99 -12.06 -3.41
N THR A 104 -2.49 -11.30 -4.42
CA THR A 104 -3.92 -11.29 -4.74
C THR A 104 -4.44 -12.66 -5.14
N ALA A 105 -3.68 -13.39 -5.96
CA ALA A 105 -4.05 -14.74 -6.37
C ALA A 105 -3.98 -15.74 -5.19
N ALA A 106 -2.91 -15.70 -4.39
CA ALA A 106 -2.76 -16.56 -3.22
C ALA A 106 -3.90 -16.31 -2.21
N THR A 107 -4.20 -15.04 -1.89
CA THR A 107 -5.32 -14.69 -0.99
C THR A 107 -6.66 -15.18 -1.54
N THR A 108 -6.92 -14.99 -2.85
CA THR A 108 -8.16 -15.49 -3.46
C THR A 108 -8.23 -17.02 -3.38
N PHE A 109 -7.13 -17.70 -3.64
CA PHE A 109 -7.09 -19.17 -3.53
C PHE A 109 -7.37 -19.64 -2.11
N GLU A 110 -6.69 -19.09 -1.12
CA GLU A 110 -6.81 -19.49 0.27
C GLU A 110 -8.14 -19.09 0.92
N MET A 111 -8.74 -17.97 0.52
CA MET A 111 -10.01 -17.50 1.10
C MET A 111 -11.26 -17.95 0.34
N ALA A 112 -11.20 -18.04 -1.00
CA ALA A 112 -12.40 -18.37 -1.78
C ALA A 112 -12.44 -19.84 -2.24
N ILE A 113 -11.29 -20.47 -2.50
CA ILE A 113 -11.25 -21.81 -3.08
C ILE A 113 -11.03 -22.87 -2.01
N VAL A 114 -9.94 -22.79 -1.25
CA VAL A 114 -9.55 -23.83 -0.26
C VAL A 114 -10.68 -24.20 0.71
N PRO A 115 -11.40 -23.22 1.32
CA PRO A 115 -12.45 -23.56 2.27
C PRO A 115 -13.72 -24.14 1.63
N ASN A 116 -13.91 -23.97 0.32
CA ASN A 116 -15.18 -24.28 -0.34
C ASN A 116 -15.09 -25.42 -1.35
N ILE A 117 -13.92 -25.64 -1.95
CA ILE A 117 -13.75 -26.61 -3.05
C ILE A 117 -12.51 -27.46 -2.78
N SER A 118 -12.69 -28.69 -2.38
CA SER A 118 -11.59 -29.64 -2.16
C SER A 118 -10.95 -30.12 -3.48
N GLY A 119 -9.65 -30.34 -3.46
CA GLY A 119 -8.90 -30.97 -4.56
C GLY A 119 -8.49 -30.02 -5.70
N VAL A 120 -8.74 -28.71 -5.62
CA VAL A 120 -8.23 -27.74 -6.60
C VAL A 120 -6.75 -27.45 -6.34
N SER A 121 -5.92 -27.66 -7.36
CA SER A 121 -4.49 -27.32 -7.29
C SER A 121 -4.29 -25.81 -7.37
N SER A 122 -3.40 -25.25 -6.52
CA SER A 122 -3.00 -23.83 -6.59
C SER A 122 -2.43 -23.46 -7.96
N VAL A 123 -1.73 -24.40 -8.62
CA VAL A 123 -1.16 -24.18 -9.96
C VAL A 123 -2.26 -24.00 -10.99
N VAL A 124 -3.30 -24.87 -11.00
CA VAL A 124 -4.42 -24.74 -11.92
C VAL A 124 -5.18 -23.44 -11.68
N PHE A 125 -5.44 -23.12 -10.41
CA PHE A 125 -6.09 -21.86 -10.05
C PHE A 125 -5.29 -20.65 -10.52
N SER A 126 -3.98 -20.60 -10.26
CA SER A 126 -3.14 -19.45 -10.63
C SER A 126 -3.09 -19.26 -12.15
N ILE A 127 -3.04 -20.33 -12.93
CA ILE A 127 -3.09 -20.24 -14.41
C ILE A 127 -4.42 -19.61 -14.85
N ILE A 128 -5.54 -20.06 -14.31
CA ILE A 128 -6.87 -19.52 -14.66
C ILE A 128 -6.97 -18.05 -14.22
N PHE A 129 -6.57 -17.74 -13.00
CA PHE A 129 -6.59 -16.38 -12.43
C PHE A 129 -5.80 -15.40 -13.32
N PHE A 130 -4.54 -15.75 -13.62
CA PHE A 130 -3.69 -14.86 -14.41
C PHE A 130 -4.03 -14.87 -15.91
N ALA A 131 -4.66 -15.91 -16.45
CA ALA A 131 -5.23 -15.87 -17.80
C ALA A 131 -6.38 -14.84 -17.90
N ILE A 132 -7.22 -14.77 -16.87
CA ILE A 132 -8.28 -13.73 -16.78
C ILE A 132 -7.65 -12.33 -16.68
N ILE A 133 -6.67 -12.13 -15.79
CA ILE A 133 -5.97 -10.85 -15.64
C ILE A 133 -5.31 -10.43 -16.96
N LEU A 134 -4.58 -11.34 -17.61
CA LEU A 134 -3.93 -11.10 -18.89
C LEU A 134 -4.93 -10.64 -19.97
N PHE A 135 -6.04 -11.36 -20.10
CA PHE A 135 -7.08 -11.04 -21.07
C PHE A 135 -7.69 -9.65 -20.83
N LEU A 136 -7.99 -9.32 -19.59
CA LEU A 136 -8.59 -8.04 -19.21
C LEU A 136 -7.61 -6.87 -19.35
N CYS A 137 -6.34 -7.04 -18.98
CA CYS A 137 -5.30 -6.02 -19.13
C CYS A 137 -4.98 -5.72 -20.60
N ILE A 138 -4.94 -6.74 -21.46
CA ILE A 138 -4.66 -6.53 -22.90
C ILE A 138 -5.81 -5.78 -23.59
N ARG A 139 -7.05 -6.02 -23.18
CA ARG A 139 -8.23 -5.41 -23.80
C ARG A 139 -8.60 -4.04 -23.24
N GLN A 140 -7.95 -3.58 -22.15
CA GLN A 140 -8.26 -2.32 -21.45
C GLN A 140 -9.77 -2.12 -21.27
N SER A 141 -10.47 -3.16 -20.84
CA SER A 141 -11.93 -3.18 -20.83
C SER A 141 -12.51 -2.35 -19.69
N ALA A 142 -13.60 -1.63 -19.94
CA ALA A 142 -14.42 -0.91 -18.97
C ALA A 142 -15.02 -1.81 -17.85
N VAL A 143 -14.83 -3.13 -17.96
CA VAL A 143 -15.27 -4.11 -16.96
C VAL A 143 -14.66 -3.82 -15.58
N VAL A 144 -13.41 -3.31 -15.54
CA VAL A 144 -12.72 -2.95 -14.28
C VAL A 144 -13.46 -1.84 -13.52
N ASP A 145 -13.92 -0.82 -14.25
CA ASP A 145 -14.64 0.31 -13.64
C ASP A 145 -16.01 -0.12 -13.12
N ILE A 146 -16.71 -0.98 -13.85
CA ILE A 146 -18.03 -1.48 -13.46
C ILE A 146 -17.92 -2.41 -12.24
N VAL A 147 -16.97 -3.34 -12.25
CA VAL A 147 -16.74 -4.28 -11.15
C VAL A 147 -16.33 -3.50 -9.90
N GLY A 148 -15.43 -2.54 -10.01
CA GLY A 148 -15.01 -1.70 -8.89
C GLY A 148 -16.14 -0.87 -8.29
N ALA A 149 -17.00 -0.28 -9.11
CA ALA A 149 -18.11 0.56 -8.67
C ALA A 149 -19.21 -0.21 -7.91
N VAL A 150 -19.43 -1.48 -8.22
CA VAL A 150 -20.44 -2.33 -7.55
C VAL A 150 -19.82 -3.10 -6.38
N LEU A 151 -18.60 -3.56 -6.56
CA LEU A 151 -17.94 -4.46 -5.61
C LEU A 151 -17.51 -3.74 -4.32
N THR A 152 -17.08 -2.48 -4.42
CA THR A 152 -16.63 -1.71 -3.25
C THR A 152 -17.74 -1.50 -2.22
N PRO A 153 -18.95 -1.05 -2.57
CA PRO A 153 -20.06 -0.99 -1.63
C PRO A 153 -20.42 -2.36 -1.03
N LEU A 154 -20.40 -3.42 -1.83
CA LEU A 154 -20.71 -4.77 -1.36
C LEU A 154 -19.67 -5.27 -0.35
N LEU A 155 -18.39 -5.04 -0.61
CA LEU A 155 -17.31 -5.36 0.30
C LEU A 155 -17.43 -4.59 1.62
N LEU A 156 -17.69 -3.28 1.56
CA LEU A 156 -17.90 -2.45 2.75
C LEU A 156 -19.09 -2.94 3.59
N ILE A 157 -20.20 -3.28 2.96
CA ILE A 157 -21.37 -3.83 3.65
C ILE A 157 -21.01 -5.16 4.29
N GLY A 158 -20.36 -6.07 3.58
CA GLY A 158 -19.92 -7.36 4.10
C GLY A 158 -19.00 -7.21 5.32
N LEU A 159 -18.02 -6.33 5.24
CA LEU A 159 -17.10 -6.03 6.35
C LEU A 159 -17.85 -5.40 7.54
N ALA A 160 -18.73 -4.44 7.28
CA ALA A 160 -19.52 -3.81 8.32
C ALA A 160 -20.41 -4.83 9.06
N VAL A 161 -21.04 -5.76 8.34
CA VAL A 161 -21.85 -6.83 8.94
C VAL A 161 -21.00 -7.72 9.84
N ILE A 162 -19.81 -8.14 9.38
CA ILE A 162 -18.91 -8.98 10.17
C ILE A 162 -18.45 -8.25 11.42
N ILE A 163 -18.00 -7.00 11.29
CA ILE A 163 -17.50 -6.19 12.41
C ILE A 163 -18.61 -5.92 13.42
N ILE A 164 -19.77 -5.45 12.98
CA ILE A 164 -20.91 -5.16 13.89
C ILE A 164 -21.33 -6.43 14.63
N LYS A 165 -21.45 -7.55 13.94
CA LYS A 165 -21.82 -8.81 14.57
C LYS A 165 -20.76 -9.29 15.56
N GLY A 166 -19.46 -9.24 15.20
CA GLY A 166 -18.39 -9.67 16.09
C GLY A 166 -18.16 -8.74 17.29
N VAL A 167 -18.48 -7.45 17.17
CA VAL A 167 -18.49 -6.52 18.32
C VAL A 167 -19.69 -6.79 19.22
N ALA A 168 -20.86 -7.08 18.65
CA ALA A 168 -22.07 -7.38 19.42
C ALA A 168 -22.02 -8.77 20.09
N THR A 169 -21.36 -9.73 19.45
CA THR A 169 -21.20 -11.11 19.96
C THR A 169 -19.74 -11.54 19.80
N PRO A 170 -18.83 -11.14 20.73
CA PRO A 170 -17.43 -11.50 20.65
C PRO A 170 -17.22 -13.02 20.62
N LEU A 171 -16.27 -13.49 19.81
CA LEU A 171 -16.04 -14.92 19.58
C LEU A 171 -15.35 -15.61 20.76
N GLY A 172 -14.68 -14.85 21.62
CA GLY A 172 -13.99 -15.38 22.79
C GLY A 172 -13.41 -14.27 23.65
N GLU A 173 -12.62 -14.68 24.64
CA GLU A 173 -11.92 -13.77 25.53
C GLU A 173 -10.58 -13.35 24.92
N ILE A 174 -10.20 -12.11 25.14
CA ILE A 174 -8.89 -11.58 24.74
C ILE A 174 -7.84 -12.19 25.67
N ALA A 175 -6.70 -12.64 25.11
CA ALA A 175 -5.60 -13.18 25.90
C ALA A 175 -5.12 -12.17 26.98
N LEU A 176 -4.61 -12.69 28.09
CA LEU A 176 -4.11 -11.83 29.18
C LEU A 176 -2.74 -11.22 28.90
N THR A 177 -1.99 -11.82 27.99
CA THR A 177 -0.68 -11.36 27.54
C THR A 177 -0.63 -11.35 26.02
N PRO A 178 0.17 -10.46 25.39
CA PRO A 178 0.41 -10.53 23.95
C PRO A 178 1.02 -11.87 23.55
N ASN A 179 0.66 -12.35 22.34
CA ASN A 179 1.27 -13.54 21.74
C ASN A 179 2.60 -13.20 21.03
N ALA A 180 2.88 -11.92 20.78
CA ALA A 180 4.13 -11.45 20.17
C ALA A 180 4.96 -10.62 21.16
N ASP A 181 6.29 -10.71 21.04
CA ASP A 181 7.22 -10.02 21.95
C ASP A 181 7.20 -8.49 21.82
N ASN A 182 6.95 -7.98 20.61
CA ASN A 182 6.96 -6.52 20.34
C ASN A 182 5.76 -6.14 19.46
N VAL A 183 4.67 -5.77 20.11
CA VAL A 183 3.39 -5.43 19.48
C VAL A 183 3.49 -4.19 18.58
N ILE A 184 4.26 -3.17 19.01
CA ILE A 184 4.42 -1.92 18.25
C ILE A 184 5.19 -2.18 16.96
N LEU A 185 6.30 -2.90 17.02
CA LEU A 185 7.07 -3.30 15.83
C LEU A 185 6.21 -4.18 14.89
N GLY A 186 5.44 -5.12 15.46
CA GLY A 186 4.48 -5.94 14.72
C GLY A 186 3.49 -5.08 13.93
N GLY A 187 2.89 -4.07 14.59
CA GLY A 187 1.99 -3.12 13.95
C GLY A 187 2.65 -2.33 12.82
N ILE A 188 3.85 -1.78 13.03
CA ILE A 188 4.59 -1.04 11.99
C ILE A 188 4.90 -1.95 10.79
N LYS A 189 5.40 -3.15 11.03
CA LYS A 189 5.71 -4.12 9.97
C LYS A 189 4.47 -4.56 9.22
N ALA A 190 3.36 -4.83 9.93
CA ALA A 190 2.09 -5.14 9.30
C ALA A 190 1.60 -3.99 8.41
N GLY A 191 1.74 -2.73 8.86
CA GLY A 191 1.42 -1.55 8.06
C GLY A 191 2.30 -1.42 6.80
N TYR A 192 3.60 -1.70 6.89
CA TYR A 192 4.48 -1.72 5.71
C TYR A 192 4.08 -2.83 4.71
N GLN A 193 3.62 -3.97 5.22
CA GLN A 193 3.20 -5.10 4.38
C GLN A 193 1.94 -4.83 3.55
N THR A 194 1.10 -3.86 3.91
CA THR A 194 -0.03 -3.43 3.07
C THR A 194 0.44 -2.81 1.77
N MET A 195 1.57 -2.08 1.81
CA MET A 195 2.18 -1.33 0.71
C MET A 195 1.37 -0.10 0.25
N ASP A 196 0.40 0.36 1.04
CA ASP A 196 -0.49 1.46 0.67
C ASP A 196 0.28 2.77 0.50
N ALA A 197 1.27 3.06 1.36
CA ALA A 197 2.10 4.25 1.22
C ALA A 197 2.93 4.25 -0.08
N LEU A 198 3.41 3.08 -0.52
CA LEU A 198 4.13 2.93 -1.78
C LEU A 198 3.18 3.07 -2.98
N ALA A 199 1.98 2.50 -2.87
CA ALA A 199 0.94 2.58 -3.90
C ALA A 199 0.32 3.97 -4.01
N ALA A 200 0.38 4.78 -2.95
CA ALA A 200 -0.19 6.13 -2.93
C ALA A 200 0.41 7.08 -3.97
N LEU A 201 1.69 6.91 -4.33
CA LEU A 201 2.34 7.71 -5.36
C LEU A 201 1.75 7.46 -6.77
N PRO A 202 1.70 6.23 -7.30
CA PRO A 202 1.06 5.96 -8.58
C PRO A 202 -0.46 6.17 -8.55
N PHE A 203 -1.15 5.81 -7.46
CA PHE A 203 -2.59 5.99 -7.33
C PHE A 203 -3.00 7.47 -7.26
N GLY A 204 -2.17 8.31 -6.67
CA GLY A 204 -2.44 9.74 -6.56
C GLY A 204 -2.59 10.43 -7.92
N ILE A 205 -1.91 9.95 -8.97
CA ILE A 205 -2.09 10.46 -10.34
C ILE A 205 -3.51 10.17 -10.81
N ILE A 206 -4.00 8.95 -10.62
CA ILE A 206 -5.35 8.53 -11.02
C ILE A 206 -6.41 9.41 -10.35
N ILE A 207 -6.20 9.74 -9.08
CA ILE A 207 -7.10 10.59 -8.30
C ILE A 207 -7.07 12.04 -8.76
N LEU A 208 -5.89 12.58 -9.04
CA LEU A 208 -5.77 13.93 -9.61
C LEU A 208 -6.44 14.01 -10.99
N GLN A 209 -6.32 12.98 -11.82
CA GLN A 209 -7.00 12.88 -13.10
C GLN A 209 -8.52 12.74 -12.93
N SER A 210 -8.97 11.94 -11.97
CA SER A 210 -10.40 11.81 -11.64
C SER A 210 -11.00 13.14 -11.18
N ALA A 211 -10.30 13.90 -10.35
CA ALA A 211 -10.73 15.25 -9.96
C ALA A 211 -10.79 16.20 -11.18
N ALA A 212 -9.77 16.14 -12.05
CA ALA A 212 -9.74 16.96 -13.26
C ALA A 212 -10.88 16.63 -14.24
N SER A 213 -11.20 15.35 -14.43
CA SER A 213 -12.30 14.89 -15.31
C SER A 213 -13.68 15.33 -14.82
N LYS A 214 -13.82 15.57 -13.50
CA LYS A 214 -15.03 16.13 -12.88
C LYS A 214 -15.11 17.66 -12.93
N GLY A 215 -14.16 18.34 -13.59
CA GLY A 215 -14.15 19.78 -13.80
C GLY A 215 -13.38 20.59 -12.75
N TYR A 216 -12.67 19.94 -11.82
CA TYR A 216 -11.81 20.62 -10.85
C TYR A 216 -10.43 20.88 -11.47
N THR A 217 -10.26 22.04 -12.11
CA THR A 217 -9.05 22.34 -12.90
C THR A 217 -8.00 23.14 -12.13
N THR A 218 -8.41 23.98 -11.17
CA THR A 218 -7.46 24.77 -10.36
C THR A 218 -6.84 23.96 -9.22
N ASN A 219 -5.60 24.29 -8.85
CA ASN A 219 -4.89 23.59 -7.77
C ASN A 219 -5.66 23.63 -6.43
N GLY A 220 -6.29 24.75 -6.08
CA GLY A 220 -7.10 24.87 -4.87
C GLY A 220 -8.35 23.98 -4.88
N GLN A 221 -9.01 23.85 -6.04
CA GLN A 221 -10.17 22.97 -6.20
C GLN A 221 -9.76 21.49 -6.12
N LYS A 222 -8.69 21.09 -6.81
CA LYS A 222 -8.12 19.74 -6.74
C LYS A 222 -7.73 19.40 -5.31
N PHE A 223 -7.04 20.30 -4.63
CA PHE A 223 -6.66 20.13 -3.22
C PHE A 223 -7.88 19.87 -2.33
N LYS A 224 -8.94 20.69 -2.44
CA LYS A 224 -10.16 20.53 -1.64
C LYS A 224 -10.86 19.19 -1.88
N ILE A 225 -11.00 18.77 -3.13
CA ILE A 225 -11.66 17.49 -3.48
C ILE A 225 -10.82 16.31 -3.04
N VAL A 226 -9.54 16.27 -3.40
CA VAL A 226 -8.68 15.12 -3.11
C VAL A 226 -8.41 15.00 -1.61
N SER A 227 -8.17 16.11 -0.88
CA SER A 227 -8.00 16.04 0.57
C SER A 227 -9.28 15.60 1.29
N GLY A 228 -10.44 16.13 0.91
CA GLY A 228 -11.72 15.67 1.46
C GLY A 228 -11.99 14.19 1.19
N SER A 229 -11.69 13.72 -0.02
CA SER A 229 -11.81 12.31 -0.40
C SER A 229 -10.82 11.42 0.34
N ALA A 230 -9.58 11.87 0.52
CA ALA A 230 -8.55 11.16 1.27
C ALA A 230 -8.93 11.01 2.75
N ILE A 231 -9.44 12.07 3.37
CA ILE A 231 -9.94 12.01 4.76
C ILE A 231 -11.10 11.03 4.89
N LEU A 232 -12.06 11.07 3.97
CA LEU A 232 -13.19 10.14 3.97
C LEU A 232 -12.71 8.70 3.83
N ALA A 233 -11.82 8.42 2.87
CA ALA A 233 -11.23 7.08 2.70
C ALA A 233 -10.48 6.64 3.95
N GLY A 234 -9.67 7.51 4.54
CA GLY A 234 -8.92 7.22 5.77
C GLY A 234 -9.82 6.90 6.95
N VAL A 235 -10.94 7.61 7.13
CA VAL A 235 -11.92 7.32 8.19
C VAL A 235 -12.62 5.97 7.98
N LEU A 236 -12.98 5.64 6.74
CA LEU A 236 -13.58 4.35 6.41
C LEU A 236 -12.58 3.20 6.66
N LEU A 237 -11.33 3.37 6.22
CA LEU A 237 -10.26 2.39 6.45
C LEU A 237 -9.96 2.23 7.94
N LEU A 238 -9.91 3.34 8.70
CA LEU A 238 -9.75 3.32 10.17
C LEU A 238 -10.81 2.44 10.82
N GLY A 239 -12.09 2.67 10.51
CA GLY A 239 -13.19 1.91 11.09
C GLY A 239 -13.13 0.42 10.74
N VAL A 240 -12.85 0.09 9.47
CA VAL A 240 -12.76 -1.31 9.02
C VAL A 240 -11.57 -2.02 9.67
N TYR A 241 -10.37 -1.42 9.64
CA TYR A 241 -9.18 -2.08 10.15
C TYR A 241 -9.18 -2.21 11.67
N MET A 242 -9.68 -1.19 12.38
CA MET A 242 -9.84 -1.25 13.83
C MET A 242 -10.81 -2.37 14.22
N GLY A 243 -11.95 -2.46 13.51
CA GLY A 243 -12.91 -3.54 13.73
C GLY A 243 -12.31 -4.92 13.47
N LEU A 244 -11.62 -5.11 12.35
CA LEU A 244 -10.97 -6.38 12.03
C LEU A 244 -9.87 -6.75 13.03
N CYS A 245 -9.07 -5.77 13.48
CA CYS A 245 -8.06 -5.99 14.51
C CYS A 245 -8.68 -6.42 15.85
N TYR A 246 -9.76 -5.76 16.26
CA TYR A 246 -10.53 -6.16 17.44
C TYR A 246 -11.07 -7.60 17.32
N LEU A 247 -11.64 -7.99 16.17
CA LEU A 247 -12.10 -9.36 15.95
C LEU A 247 -10.96 -10.37 16.10
N GLY A 248 -9.78 -10.06 15.58
CA GLY A 248 -8.58 -10.88 15.81
C GLY A 248 -8.21 -10.99 17.28
N ALA A 249 -8.27 -9.88 18.03
CA ALA A 249 -7.98 -9.89 19.46
C ALA A 249 -8.96 -10.78 20.23
N THR A 250 -10.25 -10.83 19.87
CA THR A 250 -11.25 -11.70 20.53
C THR A 250 -11.05 -13.19 20.34
N VAL A 251 -10.15 -13.59 19.43
CA VAL A 251 -9.81 -15.00 19.20
C VAL A 251 -8.34 -15.32 19.57
N SER A 252 -7.65 -14.39 20.21
CA SER A 252 -6.22 -14.51 20.58
C SER A 252 -5.93 -15.62 21.60
N THR A 253 -6.92 -16.10 22.33
CA THR A 253 -6.82 -17.28 23.19
C THR A 253 -7.03 -18.60 22.45
N GLN A 254 -7.67 -18.56 21.29
CA GLN A 254 -8.05 -19.74 20.52
C GLN A 254 -7.02 -20.09 19.45
N TYR A 255 -6.37 -19.06 18.88
CA TYR A 255 -5.38 -19.20 17.81
C TYR A 255 -4.03 -18.63 18.24
N GLY A 256 -2.97 -19.39 17.98
CA GLY A 256 -1.58 -18.94 18.09
C GLY A 256 -1.08 -18.29 16.80
N LEU A 257 0.23 -18.00 16.77
CA LEU A 257 0.88 -17.35 15.61
C LEU A 257 1.13 -18.30 14.43
N GLU A 258 0.87 -19.59 14.59
CA GLU A 258 0.99 -20.62 13.55
C GLU A 258 -0.17 -20.66 12.57
N ILE A 259 -1.31 -20.03 12.90
CA ILE A 259 -2.45 -20.00 11.98
C ILE A 259 -2.12 -19.15 10.75
N GLY A 260 -2.48 -19.63 9.56
CA GLY A 260 -2.38 -18.86 8.33
C GLY A 260 -3.26 -17.62 8.36
N ARG A 261 -2.76 -16.49 7.83
CA ARG A 261 -3.50 -15.21 7.85
C ARG A 261 -4.86 -15.27 7.17
N ALA A 262 -4.93 -15.92 6.01
CA ALA A 262 -6.19 -16.12 5.29
C ALA A 262 -7.12 -17.08 6.04
N GLU A 263 -6.57 -18.14 6.60
CA GLU A 263 -7.29 -19.13 7.40
C GLU A 263 -7.95 -18.48 8.62
N LEU A 264 -7.22 -17.63 9.35
CA LEU A 264 -7.75 -16.89 10.49
C LEU A 264 -8.96 -16.04 10.12
N VAL A 265 -8.87 -15.27 9.03
CA VAL A 265 -10.00 -14.44 8.57
C VAL A 265 -11.20 -15.30 8.24
N MET A 266 -10.99 -16.42 7.53
CA MET A 266 -12.09 -17.29 7.14
C MET A 266 -12.71 -18.01 8.35
N ALA A 267 -11.91 -18.38 9.35
CA ALA A 267 -12.41 -18.95 10.61
C ALA A 267 -13.28 -17.94 11.39
N ILE A 268 -12.83 -16.68 11.49
CA ILE A 268 -13.63 -15.60 12.11
C ILE A 268 -14.96 -15.39 11.36
N VAL A 269 -14.91 -15.34 10.03
CA VAL A 269 -16.11 -15.13 9.21
C VAL A 269 -17.06 -16.32 9.31
N GLU A 270 -16.57 -17.54 9.30
CA GLU A 270 -17.39 -18.74 9.47
C GLU A 270 -18.05 -18.80 10.84
N ALA A 271 -17.30 -18.49 11.91
CA ALA A 271 -17.84 -18.43 13.26
C ALA A 271 -18.93 -17.38 13.43
N LEU A 272 -18.80 -16.23 12.77
CA LEU A 272 -19.79 -15.15 12.85
C LEU A 272 -20.98 -15.37 11.92
N LEU A 273 -20.76 -15.77 10.66
CA LEU A 273 -21.81 -15.76 9.62
C LEU A 273 -22.17 -17.16 9.10
N GLY A 274 -21.48 -18.18 9.59
CA GLY A 274 -21.63 -19.54 9.11
C GLY A 274 -21.06 -19.76 7.70
N LYS A 275 -21.21 -20.99 7.19
CA LYS A 275 -20.63 -21.39 5.90
C LYS A 275 -21.10 -20.56 4.71
N ALA A 276 -22.37 -20.15 4.68
CA ALA A 276 -22.89 -19.30 3.60
C ALA A 276 -22.24 -17.92 3.59
N GLY A 277 -22.07 -17.31 4.77
CA GLY A 277 -21.37 -16.03 4.90
C GLY A 277 -19.91 -16.12 4.51
N MET A 278 -19.23 -17.22 4.86
CA MET A 278 -17.85 -17.51 4.49
C MET A 278 -17.70 -17.60 2.95
N ILE A 279 -18.60 -18.32 2.26
CA ILE A 279 -18.59 -18.41 0.79
C ILE A 279 -18.77 -17.04 0.14
N ILE A 280 -19.78 -16.27 0.59
CA ILE A 280 -20.06 -14.93 0.03
C ILE A 280 -18.85 -14.02 0.25
N PHE A 281 -18.27 -14.00 1.45
CA PHE A 281 -17.12 -13.18 1.77
C PHE A 281 -15.89 -13.56 0.92
N GLY A 282 -15.60 -14.85 0.78
CA GLY A 282 -14.51 -15.34 -0.06
C GLY A 282 -14.66 -14.91 -1.52
N VAL A 283 -15.87 -14.99 -2.09
CA VAL A 283 -16.15 -14.53 -3.45
C VAL A 283 -15.94 -13.01 -3.58
N VAL A 284 -16.43 -12.23 -2.63
CA VAL A 284 -16.30 -10.76 -2.65
C VAL A 284 -14.83 -10.34 -2.56
N VAL A 285 -14.06 -10.95 -1.64
CA VAL A 285 -12.62 -10.70 -1.52
C VAL A 285 -11.89 -11.15 -2.79
N GLY A 286 -12.23 -12.30 -3.34
CA GLY A 286 -11.63 -12.79 -4.59
C GLY A 286 -11.82 -11.82 -5.75
N LEU A 287 -13.03 -11.28 -5.92
CA LEU A 287 -13.31 -10.27 -6.93
C LEU A 287 -12.55 -8.97 -6.68
N ALA A 288 -12.44 -8.52 -5.43
CA ALA A 288 -11.62 -7.37 -5.07
C ALA A 288 -10.14 -7.61 -5.41
N CYS A 289 -9.63 -8.81 -5.17
CA CYS A 289 -8.27 -9.21 -5.56
C CYS A 289 -8.07 -9.18 -7.07
N VAL A 290 -9.04 -9.63 -7.86
CA VAL A 290 -9.00 -9.56 -9.34
C VAL A 290 -8.89 -8.11 -9.80
N THR A 291 -9.71 -7.20 -9.28
CA THR A 291 -9.66 -5.78 -9.69
C THR A 291 -8.34 -5.12 -9.31
N THR A 292 -7.83 -5.40 -8.12
CA THR A 292 -6.52 -4.93 -7.66
C THR A 292 -5.40 -5.47 -8.56
N ALA A 293 -5.41 -6.76 -8.89
CA ALA A 293 -4.41 -7.37 -9.76
C ALA A 293 -4.41 -6.75 -11.17
N ILE A 294 -5.58 -6.45 -11.74
CA ILE A 294 -5.70 -5.76 -13.03
C ILE A 294 -5.09 -4.35 -12.95
N GLY A 295 -5.47 -3.57 -11.93
CA GLY A 295 -4.98 -2.21 -11.74
C GLY A 295 -3.45 -2.16 -11.60
N LEU A 296 -2.89 -3.01 -10.74
CA LEU A 296 -1.45 -3.09 -10.49
C LEU A 296 -0.68 -3.60 -11.71
N THR A 297 -1.18 -4.63 -12.40
CA THR A 297 -0.57 -5.16 -13.62
C THR A 297 -0.53 -4.10 -14.72
N SER A 298 -1.64 -3.39 -14.92
CA SER A 298 -1.73 -2.33 -15.93
C SER A 298 -0.80 -1.16 -15.61
N SER A 299 -0.74 -0.74 -14.35
CA SER A 299 0.13 0.35 -13.90
C SER A 299 1.61 0.00 -14.03
N ALA A 300 1.99 -1.22 -13.62
CA ALA A 300 3.36 -1.69 -13.74
C ALA A 300 3.80 -1.83 -15.20
N ALA A 301 2.95 -2.40 -16.05
CA ALA A 301 3.24 -2.53 -17.47
C ALA A 301 3.39 -1.16 -18.17
N ALA A 302 2.53 -0.20 -17.84
CA ALA A 302 2.61 1.16 -18.37
C ALA A 302 3.92 1.84 -17.96
N TYR A 303 4.28 1.77 -16.67
CA TYR A 303 5.52 2.34 -16.15
C TYR A 303 6.77 1.76 -16.85
N PHE A 304 6.88 0.43 -16.97
CA PHE A 304 8.04 -0.17 -17.61
C PHE A 304 8.09 0.08 -19.12
N THR A 305 6.93 0.21 -19.78
CA THR A 305 6.87 0.62 -21.19
C THR A 305 7.47 2.02 -21.38
N GLU A 306 7.07 2.97 -20.54
CA GLU A 306 7.61 4.33 -20.55
C GLU A 306 9.09 4.37 -20.20
N LEU A 307 9.50 3.63 -19.16
CA LEU A 307 10.91 3.54 -18.74
C LEU A 307 11.83 3.02 -19.86
N CYS A 308 11.33 2.07 -20.67
CA CYS A 308 12.02 1.54 -21.85
C CYS A 308 11.88 2.43 -23.08
N SER A 309 11.34 3.65 -22.96
CA SER A 309 11.11 4.57 -24.08
C SER A 309 10.30 3.93 -25.21
N GLU A 310 9.26 3.16 -24.85
CA GLU A 310 8.32 2.44 -25.73
C GLU A 310 8.97 1.39 -26.67
N LYS A 311 10.26 1.06 -26.46
CA LYS A 311 10.95 0.03 -27.25
C LYS A 311 10.39 -1.37 -27.02
N VAL A 312 9.83 -1.62 -25.82
CA VAL A 312 9.15 -2.87 -25.47
C VAL A 312 7.66 -2.57 -25.35
N PRO A 313 6.80 -3.28 -26.08
CA PRO A 313 5.37 -2.98 -26.09
C PRO A 313 4.72 -3.34 -24.76
N TYR A 314 3.73 -2.55 -24.34
CA TYR A 314 2.92 -2.74 -23.14
C TYR A 314 2.46 -4.21 -22.94
N LYS A 315 1.99 -4.85 -24.01
CA LYS A 315 1.53 -6.25 -23.97
C LYS A 315 2.61 -7.23 -23.51
N ALA A 316 3.87 -6.99 -23.88
CA ALA A 316 4.98 -7.86 -23.46
C ALA A 316 5.18 -7.77 -21.96
N PHE A 317 5.14 -6.56 -21.36
CA PHE A 317 5.22 -6.39 -19.91
C PHE A 317 4.04 -7.03 -19.20
N VAL A 318 2.81 -6.89 -19.70
CA VAL A 318 1.62 -7.55 -19.12
C VAL A 318 1.82 -9.07 -19.09
N ILE A 319 2.30 -9.68 -20.19
CA ILE A 319 2.56 -11.12 -20.25
C ILE A 319 3.61 -11.53 -19.22
N VAL A 320 4.76 -10.85 -19.19
CA VAL A 320 5.85 -11.16 -18.27
C VAL A 320 5.40 -11.05 -16.81
N ILE A 321 4.67 -9.98 -16.46
CA ILE A 321 4.14 -9.75 -15.12
C ILE A 321 3.16 -10.88 -14.74
N CYS A 322 2.22 -11.24 -15.62
CA CYS A 322 1.24 -12.29 -15.34
C CYS A 322 1.90 -13.67 -15.18
N VAL A 323 2.85 -14.02 -16.05
CA VAL A 323 3.57 -15.30 -15.97
C VAL A 323 4.39 -15.39 -14.69
N PHE A 324 5.17 -14.36 -14.38
CA PHE A 324 5.95 -14.30 -13.15
C PHE A 324 5.06 -14.42 -11.92
N SER A 325 3.98 -13.64 -11.88
CA SER A 325 3.04 -13.62 -10.74
C SER A 325 2.29 -14.94 -10.60
N ALA A 326 1.98 -15.62 -11.70
CA ALA A 326 1.38 -16.95 -11.67
C ALA A 326 2.31 -17.98 -11.01
N VAL A 327 3.60 -17.95 -11.31
CA VAL A 327 4.58 -18.81 -10.65
C VAL A 327 4.74 -18.44 -9.18
N ALA A 328 4.93 -17.15 -8.88
CA ALA A 328 5.17 -16.66 -7.53
C ALA A 328 3.96 -16.90 -6.58
N SER A 329 2.73 -16.84 -7.08
CA SER A 329 1.53 -17.04 -6.27
C SER A 329 1.42 -18.47 -5.68
N ASN A 330 2.10 -19.46 -6.30
CA ASN A 330 2.13 -20.82 -5.78
C ASN A 330 3.05 -21.04 -4.57
N LEU A 331 3.77 -20.01 -4.14
CA LEU A 331 4.50 -20.05 -2.88
C LEU A 331 3.58 -20.03 -1.66
N GLY A 332 2.30 -19.66 -1.83
CA GLY A 332 1.35 -19.44 -0.75
C GLY A 332 1.49 -18.06 -0.12
N LEU A 333 0.39 -17.60 0.50
CA LEU A 333 0.26 -16.24 1.01
C LEU A 333 1.32 -15.87 2.05
N ASP A 334 1.45 -16.69 3.10
CA ASP A 334 2.36 -16.41 4.22
C ASP A 334 3.82 -16.41 3.79
N ARG A 335 4.19 -17.25 2.83
CA ARG A 335 5.55 -17.28 2.29
C ARG A 335 5.85 -16.06 1.41
N ILE A 336 4.88 -15.60 0.62
CA ILE A 336 5.00 -14.35 -0.14
C ILE A 336 5.22 -13.19 0.84
N VAL A 337 4.43 -13.11 1.91
CA VAL A 337 4.55 -12.09 2.95
C VAL A 337 5.92 -12.12 3.63
N SER A 338 6.42 -13.31 3.99
CA SER A 338 7.72 -13.46 4.65
C SER A 338 8.91 -13.07 3.76
N ILE A 339 8.85 -13.35 2.46
CA ILE A 339 9.87 -12.93 1.48
C ILE A 339 9.80 -11.44 1.21
N ALA A 340 8.61 -10.86 1.24
CA ALA A 340 8.41 -9.42 1.01
C ALA A 340 8.97 -8.56 2.14
N ALA A 341 8.90 -9.01 3.39
CA ALA A 341 9.26 -8.21 4.56
C ALA A 341 10.65 -7.56 4.46
N PRO A 342 11.76 -8.27 4.24
CA PRO A 342 13.08 -7.66 4.16
C PRO A 342 13.25 -6.74 2.95
N VAL A 343 12.54 -7.00 1.86
CA VAL A 343 12.57 -6.11 0.68
C VAL A 343 11.88 -4.79 1.00
N LEU A 344 10.72 -4.84 1.65
CA LEU A 344 9.99 -3.66 2.06
C LEU A 344 10.76 -2.84 3.10
N ASP A 345 11.43 -3.48 4.05
CA ASP A 345 12.28 -2.81 5.04
C ASP A 345 13.42 -1.99 4.39
N ILE A 346 13.85 -2.34 3.17
CA ILE A 346 14.85 -1.58 2.40
C ILE A 346 14.20 -0.49 1.55
N VAL A 347 13.05 -0.76 0.93
CA VAL A 347 12.43 0.13 -0.06
C VAL A 347 11.59 1.24 0.58
N TYR A 348 10.95 0.97 1.72
CA TYR A 348 10.11 1.94 2.42
C TYR A 348 10.87 3.18 2.91
N PRO A 349 12.02 3.08 3.61
CA PRO A 349 12.69 4.23 4.16
C PRO A 349 13.07 5.32 3.14
N PRO A 350 13.73 5.04 2.02
CA PRO A 350 14.03 6.07 1.03
C PRO A 350 12.76 6.65 0.37
N ALA A 351 11.69 5.85 0.21
CA ALA A 351 10.42 6.34 -0.30
C ALA A 351 9.77 7.33 0.68
N LEU A 352 9.74 6.99 1.97
CA LEU A 352 9.21 7.86 3.01
C LEU A 352 10.00 9.17 3.13
N VAL A 353 11.32 9.12 3.00
CA VAL A 353 12.18 10.32 3.01
C VAL A 353 11.74 11.30 1.92
N VAL A 354 11.56 10.86 0.68
CA VAL A 354 11.14 11.77 -0.41
C VAL A 354 9.72 12.27 -0.23
N ILE A 355 8.82 11.43 0.30
CA ILE A 355 7.45 11.82 0.64
C ILE A 355 7.45 12.92 1.71
N PHE A 356 8.15 12.71 2.84
CA PHE A 356 8.18 13.67 3.95
C PHE A 356 8.87 14.98 3.56
N ILE A 357 9.98 14.93 2.83
CA ILE A 357 10.65 16.15 2.35
C ILE A 357 9.72 16.91 1.40
N SER A 358 9.02 16.23 0.51
CA SER A 358 8.06 16.85 -0.42
C SER A 358 6.85 17.46 0.31
N LEU A 359 6.42 16.82 1.39
CA LEU A 359 5.31 17.29 2.21
C LEU A 359 5.69 18.46 3.13
N ILE A 360 6.82 18.37 3.84
CA ILE A 360 7.19 19.32 4.90
C ILE A 360 7.98 20.49 4.31
N ILE A 361 8.97 20.21 3.47
CA ILE A 361 9.91 21.18 2.93
C ILE A 361 9.91 21.12 1.38
N PRO A 362 8.80 21.50 0.70
CA PRO A 362 8.69 21.36 -0.75
C PRO A 362 9.69 22.20 -1.54
N LYS A 363 10.34 23.18 -0.90
CA LYS A 363 11.40 24.02 -1.46
C LYS A 363 12.81 23.60 -1.04
N ALA A 364 12.96 22.43 -0.37
CA ALA A 364 14.27 21.92 0.01
C ALA A 364 15.20 21.77 -1.20
N ASN A 365 16.50 21.96 -0.96
CA ASN A 365 17.50 21.70 -1.99
C ASN A 365 17.55 20.19 -2.31
N ASP A 366 17.68 19.85 -3.58
CA ASP A 366 17.72 18.45 -4.05
C ASP A 366 18.85 17.63 -3.39
N TYR A 367 19.97 18.28 -3.02
CA TYR A 367 21.05 17.60 -2.28
C TYR A 367 20.59 17.07 -0.92
N VAL A 368 19.71 17.79 -0.22
CA VAL A 368 19.11 17.32 1.04
C VAL A 368 18.33 16.03 0.83
N SER A 369 17.50 15.99 -0.20
CA SER A 369 16.71 14.79 -0.54
C SER A 369 17.59 13.60 -0.90
N ARG A 370 18.67 13.85 -1.66
CA ARG A 370 19.65 12.81 -2.05
C ARG A 370 20.41 12.29 -0.85
N GLY A 371 20.93 13.18 0.00
CA GLY A 371 21.65 12.79 1.21
C GLY A 371 20.75 12.01 2.17
N ALA A 372 19.57 12.51 2.46
CA ALA A 372 18.63 11.85 3.36
C ALA A 372 18.19 10.47 2.84
N ALA A 373 17.87 10.34 1.56
CA ALA A 373 17.51 9.05 0.96
C ALA A 373 18.70 8.07 0.97
N LEU A 374 19.93 8.55 0.73
CA LEU A 374 21.12 7.73 0.80
C LEU A 374 21.37 7.22 2.24
N GLY A 375 21.20 8.08 3.25
CA GLY A 375 21.30 7.69 4.65
C GLY A 375 20.25 6.65 5.04
N ALA A 376 19.01 6.84 4.61
CA ALA A 376 17.92 5.90 4.86
C ALA A 376 18.18 4.53 4.22
N VAL A 377 18.46 4.48 2.91
CA VAL A 377 18.69 3.21 2.20
C VAL A 377 19.94 2.52 2.70
N GLY A 378 21.03 3.27 3.01
CA GLY A 378 22.24 2.71 3.57
C GLY A 378 22.02 2.03 4.92
N ALA A 379 21.30 2.70 5.84
CA ALA A 379 20.93 2.12 7.12
C ALA A 379 20.05 0.88 6.96
N SER A 380 19.09 0.92 6.06
CA SER A 380 18.18 -0.21 5.80
C SER A 380 18.91 -1.43 5.24
N ILE A 381 19.85 -1.23 4.30
CA ILE A 381 20.68 -2.31 3.78
C ILE A 381 21.56 -2.91 4.89
N LEU A 382 22.24 -2.08 5.69
CA LEU A 382 23.08 -2.55 6.81
C LEU A 382 22.27 -3.33 7.84
N CYS A 383 21.05 -2.88 8.14
CA CYS A 383 20.14 -3.59 9.04
C CYS A 383 19.71 -4.94 8.44
N ALA A 384 19.37 -5.00 7.15
CA ALA A 384 19.02 -6.24 6.46
C ALA A 384 20.15 -7.28 6.48
N PHE A 385 21.41 -6.83 6.45
CA PHE A 385 22.60 -7.66 6.62
C PHE A 385 22.96 -7.94 8.10
N LYS A 386 22.09 -7.56 9.04
CA LYS A 386 22.25 -7.78 10.48
C LYS A 386 23.58 -7.25 11.04
N VAL A 387 24.01 -6.08 10.58
CA VAL A 387 25.23 -5.42 11.11
C VAL A 387 24.97 -4.99 12.54
N PRO A 388 25.77 -5.47 13.55
CA PRO A 388 25.48 -5.24 14.97
C PRO A 388 25.41 -3.75 15.39
N ALA A 389 26.14 -2.89 14.68
CA ALA A 389 26.11 -1.44 14.94
C ALA A 389 24.72 -0.81 14.74
N MET A 390 23.84 -1.45 13.97
CA MET A 390 22.49 -0.94 13.71
C MET A 390 21.58 -1.06 14.93
N GLU A 391 21.80 -2.05 15.79
CA GLU A 391 21.04 -2.26 17.02
C GLU A 391 21.19 -1.11 18.02
N ASN A 392 22.29 -0.35 17.94
CA ASN A 392 22.53 0.82 18.78
C ASN A 392 21.87 2.10 18.26
N LEU A 393 21.21 2.05 17.09
CA LEU A 393 20.53 3.23 16.57
C LEU A 393 19.23 3.52 17.33
N PRO A 394 18.91 4.80 17.56
CA PRO A 394 17.63 5.17 18.13
C PRO A 394 16.46 4.60 17.32
N LEU A 395 15.41 4.18 18.02
CA LEU A 395 14.19 3.63 17.44
C LEU A 395 14.39 2.29 16.67
N TYR A 396 15.49 1.57 16.93
CA TYR A 396 15.75 0.26 16.32
C TYR A 396 14.62 -0.73 16.65
N ASP A 397 14.22 -0.82 17.91
CA ASP A 397 13.15 -1.70 18.38
C ASP A 397 11.77 -1.40 17.78
N MET A 398 11.62 -0.22 17.18
CA MET A 398 10.42 0.19 16.45
C MET A 398 10.56 0.05 14.93
N GLY A 399 11.69 -0.46 14.42
CA GLY A 399 11.96 -0.52 12.98
C GLY A 399 12.19 0.83 12.30
N LEU A 400 12.40 1.90 13.08
CA LEU A 400 12.57 3.28 12.60
C LEU A 400 14.04 3.75 12.67
N TYR A 401 14.98 2.83 12.74
CA TYR A 401 16.44 3.04 12.82
C TYR A 401 17.00 3.92 11.70
N TRP A 402 16.33 3.95 10.55
CA TRP A 402 16.74 4.71 9.37
C TRP A 402 16.55 6.23 9.50
N ILE A 403 15.73 6.71 10.45
CA ILE A 403 15.40 8.13 10.59
C ILE A 403 16.64 8.95 10.94
N LEU A 404 17.43 8.51 11.93
CA LEU A 404 18.63 9.26 12.34
C LEU A 404 19.66 9.34 11.21
N PRO A 405 20.06 8.25 10.53
CA PRO A 405 20.92 8.32 9.34
C PRO A 405 20.37 9.22 8.23
N ALA A 406 19.05 9.17 7.96
CA ALA A 406 18.43 10.04 6.98
C ALA A 406 18.61 11.53 7.32
N VAL A 407 18.38 11.92 8.58
CA VAL A 407 18.54 13.29 9.04
C VAL A 407 20.01 13.71 8.96
N VAL A 408 20.93 12.90 9.47
CA VAL A 408 22.37 13.21 9.49
C VAL A 408 22.92 13.41 8.07
N PHE A 409 22.65 12.47 7.16
CA PHE A 409 23.11 12.57 5.78
C PHE A 409 22.42 13.71 5.02
N GLY A 410 21.17 14.00 5.32
CA GLY A 410 20.45 15.15 4.77
C GLY A 410 21.09 16.48 5.17
N LEU A 411 21.45 16.64 6.45
CA LEU A 411 22.13 17.83 6.97
C LEU A 411 23.56 17.96 6.42
N LEU A 412 24.33 16.88 6.36
CA LEU A 412 25.65 16.86 5.76
C LEU A 412 25.61 17.29 4.29
N ALA A 413 24.65 16.76 3.52
CA ALA A 413 24.47 17.13 2.12
C ALA A 413 24.04 18.60 1.97
N PHE A 414 23.25 19.13 2.89
CA PHE A 414 22.92 20.56 2.91
C PHE A 414 24.17 21.42 3.14
N GLY A 415 25.00 21.08 4.13
CA GLY A 415 26.25 21.78 4.42
C GLY A 415 27.22 21.75 3.25
N LEU A 416 27.42 20.56 2.62
CA LEU A 416 28.24 20.43 1.42
C LEU A 416 27.70 21.26 0.25
N ALA A 417 26.40 21.28 0.04
CA ALA A 417 25.79 22.10 -1.01
C ALA A 417 25.97 23.61 -0.80
N ALA A 418 26.04 24.04 0.46
CA ALA A 418 26.30 25.46 0.81
C ALA A 418 27.75 25.85 0.50
N VAL A 419 28.69 24.91 0.65
CA VAL A 419 30.13 25.13 0.39
C VAL A 419 30.46 25.02 -1.10
N VAL A 420 29.84 24.05 -1.81
CA VAL A 420 30.12 23.75 -3.22
C VAL A 420 29.42 24.71 -4.20
N LYS A 421 28.41 25.47 -3.78
CA LYS A 421 27.82 26.49 -4.66
C LYS A 421 28.87 27.58 -4.96
N PRO A 422 29.47 27.64 -6.18
CA PRO A 422 30.34 28.75 -6.51
C PRO A 422 29.51 30.03 -6.53
N LYS A 423 30.08 31.09 -5.98
CA LYS A 423 29.66 32.50 -6.15
C LYS A 423 29.52 32.83 -7.65
N LYS A 424 28.41 32.49 -8.28
CA LYS A 424 28.04 32.94 -9.63
C LYS A 424 26.69 33.60 -9.59
N LYS A 425 26.66 34.83 -9.04
CA LYS A 425 25.65 35.88 -9.33
C LYS A 425 26.06 37.21 -8.68
N SER A 426 27.23 37.72 -8.95
CA SER A 426 27.58 39.07 -8.54
C SER A 426 28.24 39.93 -9.64
N GLU A 427 28.52 39.36 -10.81
CA GLU A 427 29.19 40.10 -11.89
C GLU A 427 28.28 40.44 -13.09
N ALA A 428 27.01 39.98 -13.09
CA ALA A 428 26.07 40.32 -14.18
C ALA A 428 25.14 41.49 -13.86
N GLU A 429 25.07 41.98 -12.62
CA GLU A 429 24.25 43.15 -12.24
C GLU A 429 25.06 44.45 -12.08
N ALA A 430 26.37 44.45 -12.35
CA ALA A 430 27.21 45.65 -12.30
C ALA A 430 27.53 46.24 -13.68
N LYS A 431 26.89 45.74 -14.74
CA LYS A 431 27.02 46.28 -16.09
C LYS A 431 25.67 46.34 -16.79
N ILE A 432 24.73 47.14 -16.29
CA ILE A 432 23.70 47.83 -17.07
C ILE A 432 23.42 49.14 -16.39
#